data_629963f4db67212f75ee499a130f9400
#
_entry.id   629963f4db67212f75ee499a130f9400
#
_cell.length_a   1.000
_cell.length_b   1.000
_cell.length_c   1.000
_cell.angle_alpha   90.00
_cell.angle_beta   90.00
_cell.angle_gamma   90.00
#
_symmetry.space_group_name_H-M   'P 1'
#
loop_
_entity.id
_entity.type
_entity.pdbx_description
1 polymer ?
#
loop_
_entity_poly.entity_id
_entity_poly.type
_entity_poly.pdbx_seq_one_letter_code
_entity_poly.pdbx_strand_id
1 'polypeptide(L)'
;MPRLVHFELNVKDVKRTIKFYGNVFSWKIEKWNDPVDYWLFMTGNENKLGIDGGLGFEDEAFPKVINTIDVKNIDEIIQRIEKNGGRLFNQSME
;
A
#
# COMPACT_ATOMS: atom_id res chain seq x y z
N MET A 1 18.20 7.53 3.21
CA MET A 1 17.98 6.28 2.47
C MET A 1 16.48 6.03 2.28
N PRO A 2 16.03 5.77 1.05
CA PRO A 2 14.61 5.51 0.81
C PRO A 2 14.14 4.27 1.58
N ARG A 3 12.93 4.36 2.13
CA ARG A 3 12.37 3.27 2.92
C ARG A 3 10.97 2.93 2.44
N LEU A 4 10.61 1.69 2.59
CA LEU A 4 9.24 1.23 2.38
C LEU A 4 8.39 1.75 3.53
N VAL A 5 7.36 2.53 3.24
CA VAL A 5 6.55 3.18 4.28
C VAL A 5 5.09 2.75 4.27
N HIS A 6 4.66 2.04 3.23
CA HIS A 6 3.26 1.64 3.10
C HIS A 6 3.16 0.47 2.15
N PHE A 7 2.22 -0.42 2.39
CA PHE A 7 1.91 -1.50 1.46
C PHE A 7 0.42 -1.46 1.12
N GLU A 8 0.04 -2.07 0.02
CA GLU A 8 -1.35 -2.16 -0.36
C GLU A 8 -1.64 -3.54 -0.93
N LEU A 9 -2.73 -4.13 -0.49
CA LEU A 9 -3.22 -5.40 -1.00
C LEU A 9 -4.54 -5.17 -1.71
N ASN A 10 -4.68 -5.73 -2.91
CA ASN A 10 -5.92 -5.67 -3.66
C ASN A 10 -6.44 -7.09 -3.83
N VAL A 11 -7.60 -7.36 -3.30
CA VAL A 11 -8.13 -8.71 -3.14
C VAL A 11 -9.56 -8.83 -3.65
N LYS A 12 -9.97 -10.06 -3.94
CA LYS A 12 -11.33 -10.33 -4.41
C LYS A 12 -12.35 -10.28 -3.28
N ASP A 13 -12.01 -10.87 -2.14
CA ASP A 13 -12.91 -10.99 -1.00
C ASP A 13 -12.38 -10.21 0.18
N VAL A 14 -12.77 -8.95 0.25
CA VAL A 14 -12.31 -8.04 1.29
C VAL A 14 -12.76 -8.48 2.68
N LYS A 15 -14.00 -8.90 2.83
CA LYS A 15 -14.52 -9.32 4.14
C LYS A 15 -13.74 -10.49 4.70
N ARG A 16 -13.43 -11.45 3.85
CA ARG A 16 -12.66 -12.62 4.25
C ARG A 16 -11.24 -12.23 4.65
N THR A 17 -10.65 -11.32 3.89
CA THR A 17 -9.30 -10.83 4.17
C THR A 17 -9.23 -10.11 5.49
N ILE A 18 -10.20 -9.24 5.78
CA ILE A 18 -10.27 -8.53 7.06
C ILE A 18 -10.35 -9.52 8.20
N LYS A 19 -11.22 -10.50 8.07
CA LYS A 19 -11.41 -11.49 9.13
C LYS A 19 -10.13 -12.32 9.36
N PHE A 20 -9.47 -12.70 8.27
CA PHE A 20 -8.24 -13.49 8.35
C PHE A 20 -7.15 -12.73 9.12
N TYR A 21 -6.82 -11.53 8.66
CA TYR A 21 -5.72 -10.77 9.28
C TYR A 21 -6.06 -10.31 10.69
N GLY A 22 -7.30 -9.98 10.93
CA GLY A 22 -7.73 -9.62 12.28
C GLY A 22 -7.65 -10.77 13.25
N ASN A 23 -8.07 -11.97 12.81
CA ASN A 23 -8.06 -13.14 13.69
C ASN A 23 -6.65 -13.70 13.90
N VAL A 24 -5.84 -13.69 12.87
CA VAL A 24 -4.50 -14.30 12.94
C VAL A 24 -3.49 -13.39 13.64
N PHE A 25 -3.49 -12.11 13.30
CA PHE A 25 -2.47 -11.17 13.77
C PHE A 25 -2.99 -10.12 14.72
N SER A 26 -4.30 -10.08 14.95
CA SER A 26 -4.95 -9.04 15.75
C SER A 26 -4.75 -7.64 15.20
N TRP A 27 -4.56 -7.54 13.89
CA TRP A 27 -4.46 -6.24 13.24
C TRP A 27 -5.81 -5.56 13.23
N LYS A 28 -5.79 -4.24 13.37
CA LYS A 28 -6.98 -3.43 13.30
C LYS A 28 -7.18 -2.98 11.86
N ILE A 29 -8.38 -3.15 11.34
CA ILE A 29 -8.67 -2.80 9.96
C ILE A 29 -9.92 -1.93 9.97
N GLU A 30 -9.79 -0.70 9.47
CA GLU A 30 -10.89 0.26 9.45
C GLU A 30 -11.14 0.74 8.04
N LYS A 31 -12.40 0.91 7.69
CA LYS A 31 -12.75 1.46 6.40
C LYS A 31 -12.34 2.94 6.36
N TRP A 32 -11.77 3.35 5.22
CA TRP A 32 -11.34 4.74 5.02
C TRP A 32 -12.56 5.67 5.06
N ASN A 33 -12.90 6.35 4.02
CA ASN A 33 -14.06 7.22 3.98
C ASN A 33 -15.06 6.72 2.96
N ASP A 34 -16.36 6.67 3.34
CA ASP A 34 -17.38 6.39 2.35
C ASP A 34 -17.41 7.53 1.32
N PRO A 35 -17.68 7.25 0.05
CA PRO A 35 -18.03 5.94 -0.51
C PRO A 35 -16.86 5.13 -1.06
N VAL A 36 -15.63 5.50 -0.72
CA VAL A 36 -14.42 4.84 -1.24
C VAL A 36 -14.30 3.44 -0.65
N ASP A 37 -14.11 2.43 -1.50
CA ASP A 37 -13.93 1.04 -1.09
C ASP A 37 -12.46 0.77 -0.80
N TYR A 38 -12.00 1.28 0.32
CA TYR A 38 -10.61 1.18 0.74
C TYR A 38 -10.56 1.10 2.25
N TRP A 39 -9.71 0.22 2.77
CA TRP A 39 -9.56 -0.02 4.20
C TRP A 39 -8.12 0.19 4.60
N LEU A 40 -7.92 0.59 5.85
CA LEU A 40 -6.59 0.78 6.41
C LEU A 40 -6.24 -0.37 7.35
N PHE A 41 -5.08 -0.95 7.15
CA PHE A 41 -4.49 -1.91 8.08
C PHE A 41 -3.64 -1.16 9.09
N MET A 42 -3.91 -1.38 10.36
CA MET A 42 -3.04 -0.90 11.43
C MET A 42 -2.35 -2.11 12.04
N THR A 43 -1.07 -2.25 11.74
CA THR A 43 -0.30 -3.43 12.12
C THR A 43 0.38 -3.29 13.47
N GLY A 44 0.30 -2.11 14.09
CA GLY A 44 0.86 -1.87 15.41
C GLY A 44 0.68 -0.44 15.83
N ASN A 45 1.21 -0.11 16.99
CA ASN A 45 1.17 1.26 17.52
C ASN A 45 2.21 2.13 16.82
N GLU A 46 1.97 3.44 16.81
CA GLU A 46 2.90 4.40 16.22
C GLU A 46 4.32 4.29 16.77
N ASN A 47 4.43 3.88 18.01
CA ASN A 47 5.74 3.79 18.69
C ASN A 47 6.51 2.54 18.37
N LYS A 48 5.93 1.60 17.63
CA LYS A 48 6.59 0.35 17.29
C LYS A 48 7.09 0.38 15.85
N LEU A 49 8.16 -0.36 15.62
CA LEU A 49 8.67 -0.53 14.25
C LEU A 49 7.67 -1.33 13.43
N GLY A 50 7.56 -0.94 12.18
CA GLY A 50 6.66 -1.59 11.24
C GLY A 50 5.98 -0.56 10.37
N ILE A 51 5.14 -1.04 9.46
CA ILE A 51 4.39 -0.17 8.56
C ILE A 51 2.94 -0.58 8.54
N ASP A 52 2.10 0.40 8.31
CA ASP A 52 0.67 0.18 8.09
C ASP A 52 0.41 0.06 6.60
N GLY A 53 -0.76 -0.41 6.24
CA GLY A 53 -1.07 -0.63 4.85
C GLY A 53 -2.51 -0.31 4.50
N GLY A 54 -2.86 -0.63 3.26
CA GLY A 54 -4.20 -0.44 2.74
C GLY A 54 -4.74 -1.71 2.12
N LEU A 55 -6.05 -1.78 2.03
CA LEU A 55 -6.75 -2.90 1.46
C LEU A 55 -7.83 -2.38 0.51
N GLY A 56 -7.86 -2.92 -0.69
CA GLY A 56 -8.86 -2.56 -1.68
C GLY A 56 -9.33 -3.76 -2.46
N PHE A 57 -10.24 -3.53 -3.39
CA PHE A 57 -10.72 -4.57 -4.28
C PHE A 57 -9.75 -4.78 -5.43
N GLU A 58 -9.63 -6.04 -5.85
CA GLU A 58 -8.82 -6.41 -6.99
C GLU A 58 -9.34 -5.77 -8.27
N ASP A 59 -8.43 -5.24 -9.07
CA ASP A 59 -8.73 -4.61 -10.34
C ASP A 59 -7.62 -4.99 -11.30
N GLU A 60 -7.98 -5.43 -12.50
CA GLU A 60 -7.00 -5.83 -13.51
C GLU A 60 -6.03 -4.72 -13.87
N ALA A 61 -6.44 -3.47 -13.71
CA ALA A 61 -5.60 -2.32 -14.04
C ALA A 61 -4.47 -2.09 -13.05
N PHE A 62 -4.53 -2.72 -11.86
CA PHE A 62 -3.55 -2.48 -10.80
C PHE A 62 -2.94 -3.76 -10.29
N PRO A 63 -1.69 -3.72 -9.81
CA PRO A 63 -1.08 -4.88 -9.18
C PRO A 63 -1.84 -5.31 -7.92
N LYS A 64 -1.73 -6.58 -7.59
CA LYS A 64 -2.34 -7.12 -6.38
C LYS A 64 -1.64 -6.63 -5.12
N VAL A 65 -0.37 -6.36 -5.22
CA VAL A 65 0.44 -5.83 -4.13
C VAL A 65 1.15 -4.57 -4.61
N ILE A 66 1.03 -3.51 -3.86
CA ILE A 66 1.68 -2.24 -4.17
C ILE A 66 2.44 -1.79 -2.95
N ASN A 67 3.71 -1.47 -3.13
CA ASN A 67 4.55 -0.95 -2.05
C ASN A 67 4.86 0.52 -2.32
N THR A 68 4.85 1.31 -1.27
CA THR A 68 5.17 2.73 -1.36
C THR A 68 6.52 2.99 -0.72
N ILE A 69 7.39 3.62 -1.47
CA ILE A 69 8.74 3.96 -0.99
C ILE A 69 8.84 5.47 -0.88
N ASP A 70 9.27 5.93 0.29
CA ASP A 70 9.43 7.35 0.56
C ASP A 70 10.76 7.83 -0.01
N VAL A 71 10.73 8.89 -0.81
CA VAL A 71 11.94 9.44 -1.44
C VAL A 71 11.95 10.96 -1.29
N LYS A 72 13.14 11.54 -1.25
CA LYS A 72 13.28 12.99 -1.09
C LYS A 72 13.00 13.75 -2.38
N ASN A 73 13.42 13.19 -3.51
CA ASN A 73 13.29 13.86 -4.80
C ASN A 73 12.75 12.87 -5.82
N ILE A 74 11.47 13.02 -6.15
CA ILE A 74 10.79 12.06 -7.03
C ILE A 74 11.35 12.11 -8.45
N ASP A 75 11.70 13.29 -8.95
CA ASP A 75 12.22 13.41 -10.31
C ASP A 75 13.55 12.69 -10.46
N GLU A 76 14.43 12.84 -9.49
CA GLU A 76 15.72 12.17 -9.50
C GLU A 76 15.54 10.66 -9.46
N ILE A 77 14.63 10.16 -8.64
CA ILE A 77 14.38 8.74 -8.53
C ILE A 77 13.81 8.18 -9.84
N ILE A 78 12.91 8.89 -10.47
CA ILE A 78 12.34 8.46 -11.75
C ILE A 78 13.45 8.29 -12.78
N GLN A 79 14.38 9.25 -12.84
CA GLN A 79 15.51 9.17 -13.76
C GLN A 79 16.38 7.94 -13.48
N ARG A 80 16.62 7.65 -12.20
CA ARG A 80 17.40 6.47 -11.82
C ARG A 80 16.70 5.18 -12.16
N ILE A 81 15.39 5.13 -11.97
CA ILE A 81 14.58 3.97 -12.31
C ILE A 81 14.69 3.68 -13.80
N GLU A 82 14.49 4.69 -14.61
CA GLU A 82 14.53 4.54 -16.08
C GLU A 82 15.93 4.16 -16.56
N LYS A 83 16.95 4.77 -15.98
CA LYS A 83 18.33 4.50 -16.33
C LYS A 83 18.71 3.05 -16.00
N ASN A 84 18.07 2.45 -15.01
CA ASN A 84 18.37 1.09 -14.58
C ASN A 84 17.37 0.07 -15.08
N GLY A 85 16.63 0.41 -16.12
CA GLY A 85 15.75 -0.55 -16.79
C GLY A 85 14.33 -0.61 -16.29
N GLY A 86 13.99 0.23 -15.32
CA GLY A 86 12.62 0.32 -14.84
C GLY A 86 11.78 1.17 -15.76
N ARG A 87 10.48 1.12 -15.56
CA ARG A 87 9.55 1.86 -16.40
C ARG A 87 8.49 2.54 -15.54
N LEU A 88 8.16 3.77 -15.90
CA LEU A 88 7.12 4.50 -15.22
C LEU A 88 5.76 4.02 -15.71
N PHE A 89 4.97 3.45 -14.81
CA PHE A 89 3.64 2.97 -15.15
C PHE A 89 2.64 4.11 -15.24
N ASN A 90 2.72 5.01 -14.27
CA ASN A 90 1.80 6.13 -14.15
C ASN A 90 2.52 7.27 -13.47
N GLN A 91 2.37 8.49 -13.98
CA GLN A 91 2.99 9.63 -13.32
C GLN A 91 2.29 9.96 -12.03
N SER A 92 3.07 10.35 -11.03
CA SER A 92 2.52 10.76 -9.77
C SER A 92 1.60 11.96 -9.94
N MET A 93 0.45 11.88 -9.30
CA MET A 93 -0.53 12.96 -9.33
C MET A 93 -0.65 13.50 -7.92
N GLU A 94 -0.41 14.76 -7.78
CA GLU A 94 -0.47 15.41 -6.47
C GLU A 94 -1.82 15.99 -6.19
#